data_f04e356e3b097aaa097f2bee3aa38ba5
#
_entry.id   f04e356e3b097aaa097f2bee3aa38ba5
#
_cell.length_a   1.000
_cell.length_b   1.000
_cell.length_c   1.000
_cell.angle_alpha   90.00
_cell.angle_beta   90.00
_cell.angle_gamma   90.00
#
_symmetry.space_group_name_H-M   'P 1'
#
loop_
_entity.id
_entity.type
_entity.pdbx_description
1 polymer ?
#
loop_
_entity_poly.entity_id
_entity_poly.type
_entity_poly.pdbx_seq_one_letter_code
_entity_poly.pdbx_strand_id
1 'polypeptide(L)'
;VKKEKNSDIQYHIGTMIEIPRAALTADKVAEEADFFSFGTNDLTQMTFGFSRDDAGKFLDSYYKAKIYESDPFARLDQEGVGQLVKMAVEKGRSTKADLKCGICGEHGGDPSSVEFCHKIGLNYVSCSPFRVPIARLAAAQAALNNK
;
A
#
# COMPACT_ATOMS: atom_id res chain seq x y z
N VAL A 1 15.28 24.39 -11.80
CA VAL A 1 16.01 23.23 -12.39
C VAL A 1 15.68 23.08 -13.87
N LYS A 2 14.41 22.91 -14.33
CA LYS A 2 14.06 22.73 -15.75
C LYS A 2 14.62 23.87 -16.62
N LYS A 3 14.39 25.13 -16.23
CA LYS A 3 14.90 26.31 -16.94
C LYS A 3 16.43 26.34 -16.97
N GLU A 4 17.08 26.04 -15.82
CA GLU A 4 18.55 26.06 -15.71
C GLU A 4 19.22 24.95 -16.52
N LYS A 5 18.57 23.79 -16.66
CA LYS A 5 19.07 22.61 -17.38
C LYS A 5 18.55 22.49 -18.81
N ASN A 6 17.72 23.47 -19.25
CA ASN A 6 17.05 23.46 -20.54
C ASN A 6 16.41 22.08 -20.84
N SER A 7 15.59 21.59 -19.90
CA SER A 7 15.02 20.25 -19.92
C SER A 7 13.50 20.29 -19.93
N ASP A 8 12.89 19.49 -20.82
CA ASP A 8 11.42 19.31 -20.93
C ASP A 8 10.92 18.05 -20.25
N ILE A 9 11.69 17.50 -19.31
CA ILE A 9 11.31 16.28 -18.59
C ILE A 9 9.91 16.44 -17.96
N GLN A 10 9.06 15.46 -18.21
CA GLN A 10 7.76 15.36 -17.59
C GLN A 10 7.90 14.61 -16.25
N TYR A 11 7.16 15.04 -15.25
CA TYR A 11 7.13 14.40 -13.93
C TYR A 11 5.75 14.52 -13.30
N HIS A 12 5.46 13.61 -12.40
CA HIS A 12 4.26 13.61 -11.58
C HIS A 12 4.61 13.85 -10.12
N ILE A 13 3.72 14.55 -9.41
CA ILE A 13 3.85 14.77 -7.97
C ILE A 13 2.73 14.00 -7.28
N GLY A 14 3.10 12.90 -6.66
CA GLY A 14 2.17 12.08 -5.87
C GLY A 14 2.36 12.27 -4.38
N THR A 15 1.52 11.59 -3.62
CA THR A 15 1.63 11.58 -2.16
C THR A 15 1.61 10.17 -1.60
N MET A 16 2.20 10.01 -0.41
CA MET A 16 2.10 8.80 0.38
C MET A 16 0.81 8.85 1.21
N ILE A 17 -0.01 7.82 1.10
CA ILE A 17 -1.14 7.58 2.00
C ILE A 17 -0.66 6.54 3.01
N GLU A 18 -0.26 6.99 4.19
CA GLU A 18 0.36 6.15 5.21
C GLU A 18 -0.12 6.43 6.64
N ILE A 19 -1.04 7.39 6.79
CA ILE A 19 -1.72 7.63 8.05
C ILE A 19 -3.23 7.50 7.86
N PRO A 20 -3.98 7.00 8.86
CA PRO A 20 -5.43 6.79 8.74
C PRO A 20 -6.20 8.04 8.32
N ARG A 21 -5.81 9.21 8.84
CA ARG A 21 -6.44 10.49 8.45
C ARG A 21 -6.32 10.76 6.96
N ALA A 22 -5.17 10.49 6.34
CA ALA A 22 -4.98 10.66 4.90
C ALA A 22 -5.90 9.74 4.10
N ALA A 23 -6.06 8.48 4.53
CA ALA A 23 -7.00 7.55 3.92
C ALA A 23 -8.46 8.03 4.01
N LEU A 24 -8.86 8.53 5.18
CA LEU A 24 -10.21 9.06 5.43
C LEU A 24 -10.53 10.32 4.61
N THR A 25 -9.52 11.12 4.26
CA THR A 25 -9.66 12.38 3.50
C THR A 25 -9.03 12.30 2.11
N ALA A 26 -8.94 11.10 1.55
CA ALA A 26 -8.22 10.84 0.30
C ALA A 26 -8.85 11.55 -0.91
N ASP A 27 -10.16 11.83 -0.88
CA ASP A 27 -10.85 12.69 -1.85
C ASP A 27 -10.21 14.09 -1.92
N LYS A 28 -9.92 14.70 -0.78
CA LYS A 28 -9.28 16.01 -0.70
C LYS A 28 -7.80 15.98 -1.13
N VAL A 29 -7.10 14.92 -0.72
CA VAL A 29 -5.70 14.73 -1.11
C VAL A 29 -5.58 14.55 -2.63
N ALA A 30 -6.54 13.90 -3.26
CA ALA A 30 -6.54 13.66 -4.71
C ALA A 30 -6.74 14.95 -5.54
N GLU A 31 -7.26 16.02 -4.96
CA GLU A 31 -7.37 17.32 -5.65
C GLU A 31 -5.99 17.81 -6.12
N GLU A 32 -4.95 17.57 -5.31
CA GLU A 32 -3.59 18.06 -5.53
C GLU A 32 -2.60 16.98 -6.03
N ALA A 33 -2.82 15.72 -5.71
CA ALA A 33 -1.89 14.64 -6.03
C ALA A 33 -2.12 14.05 -7.43
N ASP A 34 -1.03 13.77 -8.15
CA ASP A 34 -1.09 13.08 -9.45
C ASP A 34 -1.25 11.56 -9.30
N PHE A 35 -0.81 11.00 -8.17
CA PHE A 35 -0.95 9.57 -7.85
C PHE A 35 -0.86 9.34 -6.34
N PHE A 36 -1.33 8.17 -5.89
CA PHE A 36 -1.15 7.70 -4.51
C PHE A 36 -0.17 6.54 -4.44
N SER A 37 0.68 6.58 -3.42
CA SER A 37 1.48 5.44 -2.98
C SER A 37 1.11 5.10 -1.54
N PHE A 38 0.65 3.88 -1.29
CA PHE A 38 0.29 3.45 0.06
C PHE A 38 1.53 2.99 0.84
N GLY A 39 1.91 3.75 1.87
CA GLY A 39 2.98 3.41 2.81
C GLY A 39 2.43 2.45 3.88
N THR A 40 2.29 1.18 3.51
CA THR A 40 1.56 0.23 4.35
C THR A 40 2.26 -0.14 5.65
N ASN A 41 3.57 0.05 5.78
CA ASN A 41 4.26 -0.15 7.05
C ASN A 41 3.76 0.87 8.10
N ASP A 42 3.75 2.15 7.74
CA ASP A 42 3.32 3.22 8.64
C ASP A 42 1.80 3.19 8.85
N LEU A 43 1.04 2.92 7.80
CA LEU A 43 -0.40 2.74 7.93
C LEU A 43 -0.75 1.58 8.88
N THR A 44 0.02 0.48 8.86
CA THR A 44 -0.11 -0.63 9.81
C THR A 44 0.20 -0.17 11.23
N GLN A 45 1.33 0.49 11.46
CA GLN A 45 1.69 1.04 12.79
C GLN A 45 0.57 1.91 13.36
N MET A 46 0.08 2.82 12.56
CA MET A 46 -0.95 3.78 12.99
C MET A 46 -2.32 3.13 13.21
N THR A 47 -2.64 2.08 12.45
CA THR A 47 -3.91 1.35 12.58
C THR A 47 -3.90 0.43 13.80
N PHE A 48 -2.82 -0.31 14.01
CA PHE A 48 -2.65 -1.17 15.19
C PHE A 48 -2.29 -0.41 16.46
N GLY A 49 -1.79 0.82 16.36
CA GLY A 49 -1.42 1.65 17.50
C GLY A 49 -0.13 1.21 18.19
N PHE A 50 0.81 0.59 17.47
CA PHE A 50 2.12 0.26 18.00
C PHE A 50 3.25 0.51 16.98
N SER A 51 4.45 0.79 17.49
CA SER A 51 5.63 0.99 16.67
C SER A 51 6.19 -0.34 16.17
N ARG A 52 6.62 -0.38 14.90
CA ARG A 52 7.34 -1.50 14.31
C ARG A 52 8.62 -1.83 15.08
N ASP A 53 9.33 -0.81 15.55
CA ASP A 53 10.58 -0.98 16.29
C ASP A 53 10.37 -1.59 17.68
N ASP A 54 9.20 -1.36 18.28
CA ASP A 54 8.84 -1.92 19.59
C ASP A 54 8.11 -3.28 19.47
N ALA A 55 7.56 -3.59 18.33
CA ALA A 55 6.71 -4.77 18.13
C ALA A 55 7.41 -6.09 18.47
N GLY A 56 8.73 -6.20 18.21
CA GLY A 56 9.52 -7.38 18.57
C GLY A 56 9.51 -7.75 20.05
N LYS A 57 9.16 -6.81 20.95
CA LYS A 57 9.10 -7.06 22.38
C LYS A 57 7.89 -7.91 22.80
N PHE A 58 6.81 -7.92 22.02
CA PHE A 58 5.56 -8.61 22.38
C PHE A 58 4.97 -9.50 21.29
N LEU A 59 5.26 -9.29 20.00
CA LEU A 59 4.69 -10.05 18.91
C LEU A 59 4.95 -11.56 19.02
N ASP A 60 6.12 -11.97 19.49
CA ASP A 60 6.43 -13.38 19.74
C ASP A 60 5.44 -14.05 20.70
N SER A 61 5.01 -13.32 21.71
CA SER A 61 3.99 -13.80 22.66
C SER A 61 2.62 -13.91 22.01
N TYR A 62 2.30 -12.99 21.10
CA TYR A 62 1.04 -12.99 20.34
C TYR A 62 0.98 -14.16 19.35
N TYR A 63 2.09 -14.49 18.68
CA TYR A 63 2.17 -15.68 17.81
C TYR A 63 2.03 -16.97 18.60
N LYS A 64 2.71 -17.09 19.74
CA LYS A 64 2.58 -18.27 20.63
C LYS A 64 1.16 -18.45 21.16
N ALA A 65 0.48 -17.36 21.47
CA ALA A 65 -0.90 -17.35 21.92
C ALA A 65 -1.92 -17.45 20.77
N LYS A 66 -1.46 -17.50 19.50
CA LYS A 66 -2.31 -17.53 18.29
C LYS A 66 -3.26 -16.33 18.19
N ILE A 67 -2.87 -15.16 18.71
CA ILE A 67 -3.60 -13.91 18.56
C ILE A 67 -3.41 -13.40 17.13
N TYR A 68 -2.19 -13.46 16.60
CA TYR A 68 -1.88 -13.20 15.20
C TYR A 68 -1.37 -14.47 14.52
N GLU A 69 -1.85 -14.71 13.30
CA GLU A 69 -1.39 -15.83 12.47
C GLU A 69 -0.05 -15.53 11.80
N SER A 70 0.23 -14.26 11.52
CA SER A 70 1.42 -13.79 10.82
C SER A 70 1.81 -12.38 11.27
N ASP A 71 3.03 -12.00 10.96
CA ASP A 71 3.53 -10.65 11.18
C ASP A 71 2.73 -9.64 10.32
N PRO A 72 2.03 -8.67 10.95
CA PRO A 72 1.26 -7.66 10.22
C PRO A 72 2.12 -6.72 9.38
N PHE A 73 3.44 -6.70 9.57
CA PHE A 73 4.38 -5.96 8.72
C PHE A 73 4.89 -6.77 7.53
N ALA A 74 4.79 -8.09 7.57
CA ALA A 74 5.17 -8.96 6.46
C ALA A 74 3.99 -9.28 5.54
N ARG A 75 2.80 -9.46 6.10
CA ARG A 75 1.54 -9.74 5.41
C ARG A 75 0.51 -8.69 5.78
N LEU A 76 -0.10 -8.08 4.77
CA LEU A 76 -1.09 -7.01 4.96
C LEU A 76 -2.30 -7.51 5.76
N ASP A 77 -2.63 -6.81 6.82
CA ASP A 77 -3.92 -6.93 7.47
C ASP A 77 -5.03 -6.41 6.54
N GLN A 78 -5.73 -7.34 5.90
CA GLN A 78 -6.74 -6.99 4.90
C GLN A 78 -8.04 -6.49 5.54
N GLU A 79 -8.31 -6.87 6.80
CA GLU A 79 -9.53 -6.52 7.52
C GLU A 79 -9.50 -5.10 8.09
N GLY A 80 -8.38 -4.66 8.65
CA GLY A 80 -8.21 -3.32 9.19
C GLY A 80 -7.53 -2.38 8.20
N VAL A 81 -6.22 -2.58 7.99
CA VAL A 81 -5.42 -1.73 7.09
C VAL A 81 -5.95 -1.77 5.66
N GLY A 82 -6.35 -2.94 5.19
CA GLY A 82 -6.91 -3.12 3.86
C GLY A 82 -8.19 -2.32 3.62
N GLN A 83 -9.04 -2.16 4.62
CA GLN A 83 -10.22 -1.29 4.50
C GLN A 83 -9.83 0.17 4.29
N LEU A 84 -8.81 0.67 4.99
CA LEU A 84 -8.32 2.03 4.81
C LEU A 84 -7.74 2.24 3.41
N VAL A 85 -6.97 1.27 2.91
CA VAL A 85 -6.42 1.32 1.54
C VAL A 85 -7.54 1.34 0.52
N LYS A 86 -8.51 0.42 0.61
CA LYS A 86 -9.66 0.36 -0.29
C LYS A 86 -10.47 1.66 -0.28
N MET A 87 -10.79 2.16 0.90
CA MET A 87 -11.52 3.43 1.07
C MET A 87 -10.76 4.59 0.41
N ALA A 88 -9.44 4.67 0.59
CA ALA A 88 -8.63 5.72 0.01
C ALA A 88 -8.58 5.64 -1.52
N VAL A 89 -8.55 4.44 -2.11
CA VAL A 89 -8.65 4.24 -3.56
C VAL A 89 -10.00 4.73 -4.08
N GLU A 90 -11.10 4.31 -3.44
CA GLU A 90 -12.45 4.70 -3.83
C GLU A 90 -12.66 6.22 -3.75
N LYS A 91 -12.26 6.83 -2.63
CA LYS A 91 -12.32 8.28 -2.42
C LYS A 91 -11.43 9.06 -3.39
N GLY A 92 -10.19 8.63 -3.57
CA GLY A 92 -9.28 9.27 -4.49
C GLY A 92 -9.81 9.26 -5.92
N ARG A 93 -10.34 8.12 -6.37
CA ARG A 93 -10.93 7.96 -7.70
C ARG A 93 -12.29 8.63 -7.86
N SER A 94 -13.02 8.92 -6.80
CA SER A 94 -14.22 9.77 -6.88
C SER A 94 -13.91 11.22 -7.26
N THR A 95 -12.69 11.69 -6.94
CA THR A 95 -12.19 13.01 -7.32
C THR A 95 -11.44 12.97 -8.67
N LYS A 96 -10.61 11.95 -8.87
CA LYS A 96 -9.78 11.77 -10.07
C LYS A 96 -9.91 10.34 -10.57
N ALA A 97 -10.81 10.09 -11.54
CA ALA A 97 -11.21 8.73 -11.96
C ALA A 97 -10.03 7.86 -12.45
N ASP A 98 -9.01 8.48 -13.04
CA ASP A 98 -7.81 7.83 -13.55
C ASP A 98 -6.63 7.86 -12.57
N LEU A 99 -6.88 8.23 -11.31
CA LEU A 99 -5.86 8.31 -10.26
C LEU A 99 -5.10 6.98 -10.15
N LYS A 100 -3.80 7.05 -10.41
CA LYS A 100 -2.92 5.90 -10.23
C LYS A 100 -2.66 5.67 -8.75
N CYS A 101 -2.90 4.45 -8.31
CA CYS A 101 -2.70 4.03 -6.94
C CYS A 101 -1.78 2.81 -6.90
N GLY A 102 -0.83 2.80 -6.00
CA GLY A 102 0.07 1.67 -5.81
C GLY A 102 0.47 1.50 -4.36
N ILE A 103 1.10 0.39 -4.06
CA ILE A 103 1.59 0.06 -2.73
C ILE A 103 3.11 0.05 -2.72
N CYS A 104 3.70 0.52 -1.63
CA CYS A 104 5.11 0.33 -1.32
C CYS A 104 5.25 -0.24 0.10
N GLY A 105 6.43 -0.74 0.42
CA GLY A 105 6.73 -1.39 1.69
C GLY A 105 6.84 -2.92 1.56
N GLU A 106 6.98 -3.59 2.68
CA GLU A 106 7.23 -5.04 2.73
C GLU A 106 6.09 -5.86 2.11
N HIS A 107 4.86 -5.40 2.25
CA HIS A 107 3.65 -6.06 1.75
C HIS A 107 3.63 -6.23 0.22
N GLY A 108 4.30 -5.34 -0.53
CA GLY A 108 4.39 -5.45 -1.99
C GLY A 108 5.11 -6.72 -2.50
N GLY A 109 5.81 -7.43 -1.63
CA GLY A 109 6.46 -8.70 -1.92
C GLY A 109 5.73 -9.94 -1.39
N ASP A 110 4.61 -9.77 -0.68
CA ASP A 110 3.80 -10.88 -0.17
C ASP A 110 2.68 -11.26 -1.15
N PRO A 111 2.57 -12.55 -1.56
CA PRO A 111 1.58 -12.99 -2.55
C PRO A 111 0.14 -12.64 -2.20
N SER A 112 -0.29 -12.83 -0.94
CA SER A 112 -1.66 -12.55 -0.52
C SER A 112 -1.98 -11.06 -0.54
N SER A 113 -1.00 -10.23 -0.19
CA SER A 113 -1.11 -8.77 -0.25
C SER A 113 -1.18 -8.29 -1.70
N VAL A 114 -0.39 -8.88 -2.61
CA VAL A 114 -0.44 -8.57 -4.06
C VAL A 114 -1.80 -8.94 -4.65
N GLU A 115 -2.35 -10.11 -4.28
CA GLU A 115 -3.69 -10.52 -4.71
C GLU A 115 -4.77 -9.54 -4.21
N PHE A 116 -4.69 -9.11 -2.96
CA PHE A 116 -5.58 -8.09 -2.41
C PHE A 116 -5.47 -6.78 -3.18
N CYS A 117 -4.24 -6.29 -3.46
CA CYS A 117 -4.01 -5.10 -4.26
C CYS A 117 -4.67 -5.19 -5.65
N HIS A 118 -4.58 -6.36 -6.29
CA HIS A 118 -5.26 -6.61 -7.56
C HIS A 118 -6.78 -6.50 -7.41
N LYS A 119 -7.38 -7.15 -6.39
CA LYS A 119 -8.83 -7.13 -6.15
C LYS A 119 -9.41 -5.73 -5.93
N ILE A 120 -8.66 -4.86 -5.25
CA ILE A 120 -9.09 -3.46 -5.04
C ILE A 120 -8.65 -2.52 -6.17
N GLY A 121 -8.07 -3.05 -7.25
CA GLY A 121 -7.76 -2.31 -8.47
C GLY A 121 -6.55 -1.39 -8.38
N LEU A 122 -5.52 -1.73 -7.58
CA LEU A 122 -4.26 -0.98 -7.62
C LEU A 122 -3.55 -1.17 -8.98
N ASN A 123 -2.81 -0.15 -9.37
CA ASN A 123 -2.10 -0.11 -10.66
C ASN A 123 -0.71 -0.75 -10.59
N TYR A 124 -0.06 -0.71 -9.44
CA TYR A 124 1.28 -1.25 -9.26
C TYR A 124 1.55 -1.68 -7.82
N VAL A 125 2.52 -2.55 -7.65
CA VAL A 125 3.16 -2.86 -6.38
C VAL A 125 4.66 -2.57 -6.49
N SER A 126 5.25 -2.02 -5.43
CA SER A 126 6.68 -1.84 -5.28
C SER A 126 7.19 -2.79 -4.21
N CYS A 127 8.29 -3.47 -4.48
CA CYS A 127 8.92 -4.40 -3.54
C CYS A 127 10.44 -4.41 -3.72
N SER A 128 11.15 -5.05 -2.79
CA SER A 128 12.59 -5.23 -2.93
C SER A 128 12.93 -6.05 -4.20
N PRO A 129 14.09 -5.82 -4.83
CA PRO A 129 14.48 -6.51 -6.05
C PRO A 129 14.38 -8.04 -5.98
N PHE A 130 14.73 -8.62 -4.85
CA PHE A 130 14.69 -10.08 -4.63
C PHE A 130 13.26 -10.64 -4.58
N ARG A 131 12.26 -9.81 -4.34
CA ARG A 131 10.85 -10.22 -4.29
C ARG A 131 10.11 -10.00 -5.60
N VAL A 132 10.70 -9.33 -6.57
CA VAL A 132 10.08 -9.05 -7.88
C VAL A 132 9.58 -10.32 -8.59
N PRO A 133 10.32 -11.44 -8.66
CA PRO A 133 9.81 -12.64 -9.30
C PRO A 133 8.56 -13.18 -8.62
N ILE A 134 8.52 -13.17 -7.28
CA ILE A 134 7.37 -13.63 -6.48
C ILE A 134 6.17 -12.71 -6.70
N ALA A 135 6.36 -11.40 -6.63
CA ALA A 135 5.31 -10.40 -6.84
C ALA A 135 4.71 -10.50 -8.25
N ARG A 136 5.54 -10.70 -9.29
CA ARG A 136 5.06 -10.89 -10.66
C ARG A 136 4.24 -12.17 -10.82
N LEU A 137 4.66 -13.28 -10.20
CA LEU A 137 3.92 -14.53 -10.22
C LEU A 137 2.57 -14.36 -9.51
N ALA A 138 2.56 -13.77 -8.32
CA ALA A 138 1.34 -13.50 -7.56
C ALA A 138 0.36 -12.60 -8.33
N ALA A 139 0.85 -11.56 -8.99
CA ALA A 139 0.02 -10.69 -9.82
C ALA A 139 -0.58 -11.43 -11.03
N ALA A 140 0.20 -12.30 -11.68
CA ALA A 140 -0.31 -13.13 -12.78
C ALA A 140 -1.38 -14.12 -12.31
N GLN A 141 -1.17 -14.77 -11.16
CA GLN A 141 -2.16 -15.66 -10.55
C GLN A 141 -3.43 -14.90 -10.17
N ALA A 142 -3.31 -13.74 -9.55
CA ALA A 142 -4.46 -12.89 -9.22
C ALA A 142 -5.27 -12.51 -10.46
N ALA A 143 -4.62 -12.16 -11.55
CA ALA A 143 -5.28 -11.82 -12.82
C ALA A 143 -6.00 -13.02 -13.47
N LEU A 144 -5.52 -14.24 -13.25
CA LEU A 144 -6.17 -15.47 -13.75
C LEU A 144 -7.37 -15.88 -12.88
N ASN A 145 -7.24 -15.75 -11.56
CA ASN A 145 -8.24 -16.19 -10.60
C ASN A 145 -9.44 -15.25 -10.45
N ASN A 146 -9.32 -14.00 -10.91
CA ASN A 146 -10.34 -12.96 -10.78
C ASN A 146 -10.94 -12.55 -12.17
N LYS A 147 -10.98 -13.49 -13.12
CA LYS A 147 -11.63 -13.31 -14.41
C LYS A 147 -13.13 -13.50 -14.31
#